data_33dab09a1da28f891baeaf8827ca5090
#
_entry.id   33dab09a1da28f891baeaf8827ca5090
#
_cell.length_a   1.000
_cell.length_b   1.000
_cell.length_c   1.000
_cell.angle_alpha   90.00
_cell.angle_beta   90.00
_cell.angle_gamma   90.00
#
_symmetry.space_group_name_H-M   'P 1'
#
loop_
_entity.id
_entity.type
_entity.pdbx_description
1 polymer ?
#
loop_
_entity_poly.entity_id
_entity_poly.type
_entity_poly.pdbx_seq_one_letter_code
_entity_poly.pdbx_strand_id
1 'polypeptide(L)'
;MSTFVTRVLPFSMLGIVLTIVGGAVAWSAMASGKLPDGPVDVVWDKAACAACGMHVGEPPFAAQLTTKAGQTHVFDDPGCLFLYVAEHSPDVHSAYFRDHRADRWIARERVAFVPIEKTPMGFGIGAVDAGTPGAIGLDEARRKCLERTSGHGGK
;
A
#
# COMPACT_ATOMS: atom_id res chain seq x y z
N MET A 1 54.85 -35.37 6.36
CA MET A 1 53.96 -34.57 7.20
C MET A 1 53.30 -33.47 6.40
N SER A 2 52.78 -33.68 5.19
CA SER A 2 52.26 -32.58 4.35
C SER A 2 50.90 -32.82 3.72
N THR A 3 50.17 -33.87 4.05
CA THR A 3 48.87 -34.23 3.40
C THR A 3 47.66 -34.01 4.29
N PHE A 4 47.82 -33.60 5.55
CA PHE A 4 46.71 -33.41 6.49
C PHE A 4 46.13 -31.98 6.46
N VAL A 5 46.89 -30.98 6.00
CA VAL A 5 46.46 -29.57 6.02
C VAL A 5 45.52 -29.23 4.87
N THR A 6 45.61 -29.93 3.72
CA THR A 6 44.82 -29.60 2.51
C THR A 6 43.37 -30.10 2.55
N ARG A 7 42.96 -30.99 3.46
CA ARG A 7 41.62 -31.53 3.55
C ARG A 7 40.72 -30.84 4.57
N VAL A 8 41.28 -30.09 5.50
CA VAL A 8 40.50 -29.42 6.55
C VAL A 8 40.05 -28.01 6.12
N LEU A 9 40.81 -27.39 5.21
CA LEU A 9 40.49 -26.03 4.71
C LEU A 9 39.12 -25.88 4.02
N PRO A 10 38.68 -26.79 3.12
CA PRO A 10 37.39 -26.62 2.45
C PRO A 10 36.18 -26.80 3.40
N PHE A 11 36.30 -27.60 4.45
CA PHE A 11 35.21 -27.80 5.41
C PHE A 11 35.06 -26.60 6.35
N SER A 12 36.15 -25.94 6.73
CA SER A 12 36.10 -24.71 7.54
C SER A 12 35.53 -23.52 6.76
N MET A 13 35.87 -23.39 5.48
CA MET A 13 35.29 -22.34 4.62
C MET A 13 33.81 -22.55 4.39
N LEU A 14 33.34 -23.78 4.17
CA LEU A 14 31.93 -24.08 4.03
C LEU A 14 31.14 -23.74 5.31
N GLY A 15 31.68 -24.05 6.49
CA GLY A 15 31.09 -23.69 7.78
C GLY A 15 30.96 -22.18 7.96
N ILE A 16 31.98 -21.42 7.59
CA ILE A 16 31.97 -19.95 7.69
C ILE A 16 30.92 -19.36 6.72
N VAL A 17 30.83 -19.84 5.51
CA VAL A 17 29.83 -19.37 4.53
C VAL A 17 28.42 -19.67 5.02
N LEU A 18 28.16 -20.86 5.55
CA LEU A 18 26.84 -21.21 6.11
C LEU A 18 26.45 -20.36 7.31
N THR A 19 27.40 -20.00 8.19
CA THR A 19 27.14 -19.11 9.33
C THR A 19 26.88 -17.66 8.88
N ILE A 20 27.60 -17.17 7.87
CA ILE A 20 27.38 -15.83 7.33
C ILE A 20 26.02 -15.75 6.63
N VAL A 21 25.69 -16.74 5.79
CA VAL A 21 24.39 -16.78 5.09
C VAL A 21 23.24 -16.95 6.08
N GLY A 22 23.37 -17.85 7.04
CA GLY A 22 22.36 -18.04 8.10
C GLY A 22 22.18 -16.79 8.97
N GLY A 23 23.27 -16.09 9.31
CA GLY A 23 23.25 -14.83 10.04
C GLY A 23 22.60 -13.71 9.24
N ALA A 24 22.88 -13.60 7.95
CA ALA A 24 22.30 -12.59 7.07
C ALA A 24 20.80 -12.80 6.87
N VAL A 25 20.35 -14.06 6.73
CA VAL A 25 18.93 -14.41 6.63
C VAL A 25 18.20 -14.13 7.94
N ALA A 26 18.78 -14.49 9.09
CA ALA A 26 18.21 -14.19 10.39
C ALA A 26 18.15 -12.66 10.65
N TRP A 27 19.20 -11.92 10.25
CA TRP A 27 19.24 -10.47 10.35
C TRP A 27 18.16 -9.79 9.49
N SER A 28 17.98 -10.23 8.24
CA SER A 28 16.92 -9.69 7.37
C SER A 28 15.51 -10.04 7.86
N ALA A 29 15.30 -11.19 8.49
CA ALA A 29 14.03 -11.54 9.13
C ALA A 29 13.75 -10.71 10.40
N MET A 30 14.78 -10.37 11.16
CA MET A 30 14.65 -9.49 12.35
C MET A 30 14.56 -8.01 11.99
N ALA A 31 15.13 -7.59 10.86
CA ALA A 31 15.03 -6.24 10.33
C ALA A 31 13.69 -5.95 9.63
N SER A 32 12.76 -6.90 9.60
CA SER A 32 11.36 -6.68 9.22
C SER A 32 10.76 -5.69 10.23
N GLY A 33 10.90 -4.40 9.89
CA GLY A 33 10.59 -3.28 10.77
C GLY A 33 9.14 -3.38 11.27
N LYS A 34 8.91 -2.86 12.47
CA LYS A 34 7.57 -2.68 13.01
C LYS A 34 6.71 -2.00 11.93
N LEU A 35 5.57 -2.61 11.64
CA LEU A 35 4.61 -2.03 10.69
C LEU A 35 4.21 -0.62 11.15
N PRO A 36 4.01 0.33 10.24
CA PRO A 36 3.59 1.68 10.61
C PRO A 36 2.26 1.64 11.38
N ASP A 37 2.20 2.30 12.53
CA ASP A 37 0.99 2.41 13.36
C ASP A 37 0.02 3.49 12.81
N GLY A 38 0.35 4.11 11.67
CA GLY A 38 -0.41 5.21 11.06
C GLY A 38 -0.08 5.43 9.59
N PRO A 39 -0.63 6.49 8.99
CA PRO A 39 -0.29 6.87 7.64
C PRO A 39 1.17 7.31 7.55
N VAL A 40 1.83 6.99 6.44
CA VAL A 40 3.19 7.45 6.15
C VAL A 40 3.17 8.76 5.37
N ASP A 41 4.25 9.53 5.46
CA ASP A 41 4.37 10.78 4.71
C ASP A 41 4.39 10.52 3.21
N VAL A 42 3.61 11.32 2.48
CA VAL A 42 3.55 11.27 1.01
C VAL A 42 4.33 12.45 0.45
N VAL A 43 5.24 12.16 -0.48
CA VAL A 43 5.95 13.22 -1.21
C VAL A 43 5.08 13.63 -2.41
N TRP A 44 4.31 14.70 -2.21
CA TRP A 44 3.36 15.21 -3.20
C TRP A 44 4.06 15.58 -4.52
N ASP A 45 3.36 15.40 -5.64
CA ASP A 45 3.85 15.64 -7.01
C ASP A 45 5.08 14.81 -7.43
N LYS A 46 5.54 13.89 -6.57
CA LYS A 46 6.67 12.98 -6.86
C LYS A 46 6.31 11.51 -6.67
N ALA A 47 5.50 11.20 -5.65
CA ALA A 47 5.05 9.83 -5.44
C ALA A 47 4.16 9.40 -6.63
N ALA A 48 4.39 8.20 -7.15
CA ALA A 48 3.57 7.63 -8.20
C ALA A 48 2.41 6.82 -7.62
N CYS A 49 1.23 6.98 -8.18
CA CYS A 49 0.06 6.17 -7.86
C CYS A 49 0.30 4.71 -8.24
N ALA A 50 0.16 3.78 -7.29
CA ALA A 50 0.44 2.36 -7.52
C ALA A 50 -0.52 1.68 -8.51
N ALA A 51 -1.68 2.27 -8.79
CA ALA A 51 -2.64 1.73 -9.74
C ALA A 51 -2.47 2.29 -11.16
N CYS A 52 -2.31 3.62 -11.32
CA CYS A 52 -2.31 4.26 -12.64
C CYS A 52 -0.96 4.85 -13.06
N GLY A 53 0.02 4.91 -12.15
CA GLY A 53 1.36 5.45 -12.42
C GLY A 53 1.46 6.97 -12.49
N MET A 54 0.35 7.71 -12.37
CA MET A 54 0.34 9.17 -12.33
C MET A 54 0.89 9.69 -11.02
N HIS A 55 1.38 10.93 -11.00
CA HIS A 55 1.83 11.55 -9.76
C HIS A 55 0.64 11.82 -8.82
N VAL A 56 0.85 11.59 -7.53
CA VAL A 56 -0.13 11.92 -6.49
C VAL A 56 -0.02 13.39 -6.18
N GLY A 57 -0.84 14.20 -6.84
CA GLY A 57 -0.76 15.66 -6.83
C GLY A 57 -1.92 16.35 -6.13
N GLU A 58 -3.03 15.66 -5.85
CA GLU A 58 -4.22 16.23 -5.21
C GLU A 58 -4.46 15.65 -3.81
N PRO A 59 -3.81 16.22 -2.75
CA PRO A 59 -3.88 15.70 -1.39
C PRO A 59 -5.28 15.33 -0.87
N PRO A 60 -6.36 16.11 -1.13
CA PRO A 60 -7.68 15.79 -0.62
C PRO A 60 -8.29 14.48 -1.12
N PHE A 61 -7.72 13.87 -2.15
CA PHE A 61 -8.20 12.62 -2.74
C PHE A 61 -7.25 11.46 -2.53
N ALA A 62 -6.06 11.71 -1.99
CA ALA A 62 -5.05 10.69 -1.82
C ALA A 62 -5.50 9.55 -0.90
N ALA A 63 -5.03 8.36 -1.20
CA ALA A 63 -5.18 7.20 -0.34
C ALA A 63 -3.85 6.46 -0.22
N GLN A 64 -3.69 5.66 0.82
CA GLN A 64 -2.54 4.78 0.99
C GLN A 64 -2.94 3.46 1.63
N LEU A 65 -2.18 2.43 1.32
CA LEU A 65 -2.35 1.09 1.81
C LEU A 65 -1.01 0.52 2.20
N THR A 66 -0.93 -0.06 3.39
CA THR A 66 0.24 -0.82 3.84
C THR A 66 -0.11 -2.30 3.90
N THR A 67 0.70 -3.14 3.29
CA THR A 67 0.56 -4.59 3.33
C THR A 67 1.14 -5.16 4.62
N LYS A 68 0.77 -6.39 5.01
CA LYS A 68 1.40 -7.09 6.14
C LYS A 68 2.90 -7.39 5.90
N ALA A 69 3.34 -7.38 4.65
CA ALA A 69 4.75 -7.45 4.30
C ALA A 69 5.52 -6.13 4.51
N GLY A 70 4.83 -5.06 4.96
CA GLY A 70 5.44 -3.76 5.24
C GLY A 70 5.59 -2.84 4.03
N GLN A 71 5.05 -3.21 2.87
CA GLN A 71 5.06 -2.37 1.67
C GLN A 71 3.93 -1.35 1.75
N THR A 72 4.25 -0.07 1.56
CA THR A 72 3.25 1.00 1.47
C THR A 72 3.09 1.47 0.03
N HIS A 73 1.85 1.50 -0.42
CA HIS A 73 1.42 1.99 -1.72
C HIS A 73 0.60 3.25 -1.55
N VAL A 74 0.80 4.24 -2.41
CA VAL A 74 0.05 5.50 -2.43
C VAL A 74 -0.79 5.58 -3.70
N PHE A 75 -1.92 6.28 -3.62
CA PHE A 75 -2.90 6.40 -4.68
C PHE A 75 -3.38 7.85 -4.78
N ASP A 76 -3.62 8.31 -6.00
CA ASP A 76 -4.06 9.68 -6.29
C ASP A 76 -5.58 9.87 -6.09
N ASP A 77 -6.34 8.77 -6.07
CA ASP A 77 -7.80 8.75 -5.92
C ASP A 77 -8.22 7.51 -5.13
N PRO A 78 -9.24 7.59 -4.25
CA PRO A 78 -9.76 6.41 -3.53
C PRO A 78 -10.13 5.25 -4.45
N GLY A 79 -10.66 5.54 -5.64
CA GLY A 79 -10.99 4.52 -6.64
C GLY A 79 -9.76 3.77 -7.15
N CYS A 80 -8.61 4.43 -7.27
CA CYS A 80 -7.36 3.77 -7.61
C CYS A 80 -6.95 2.72 -6.58
N LEU A 81 -7.11 3.01 -5.28
CA LEU A 81 -6.88 2.02 -4.23
C LEU A 81 -7.84 0.83 -4.37
N PHE A 82 -9.12 1.08 -4.67
CA PHE A 82 -10.10 -0.01 -4.83
C PHE A 82 -9.78 -0.90 -6.03
N LEU A 83 -9.35 -0.31 -7.16
CA LEU A 83 -8.90 -1.07 -8.33
C LEU A 83 -7.67 -1.92 -8.00
N TYR A 84 -6.66 -1.31 -7.37
CA TYR A 84 -5.44 -2.00 -6.99
C TYR A 84 -5.74 -3.22 -6.10
N VAL A 85 -6.60 -3.06 -5.10
CA VAL A 85 -7.00 -4.16 -4.20
C VAL A 85 -7.75 -5.25 -4.95
N ALA A 86 -8.61 -4.88 -5.91
CA ALA A 86 -9.35 -5.85 -6.71
C ALA A 86 -8.43 -6.66 -7.64
N GLU A 87 -7.42 -6.02 -8.23
CA GLU A 87 -6.51 -6.64 -9.18
C GLU A 87 -5.42 -7.49 -8.50
N HIS A 88 -4.84 -6.98 -7.41
CA HIS A 88 -3.66 -7.60 -6.79
C HIS A 88 -3.97 -8.44 -5.55
N SER A 89 -5.16 -8.28 -4.95
CA SER A 89 -5.59 -8.97 -3.72
C SER A 89 -4.52 -8.95 -2.61
N PRO A 90 -3.93 -7.77 -2.28
CA PRO A 90 -2.84 -7.69 -1.31
C PRO A 90 -3.30 -8.09 0.10
N ASP A 91 -2.41 -8.68 0.89
CA ASP A 91 -2.67 -8.90 2.31
C ASP A 91 -2.53 -7.58 3.09
N VAL A 92 -3.67 -6.89 3.25
CA VAL A 92 -3.74 -5.52 3.79
C VAL A 92 -3.54 -5.53 5.31
N HIS A 93 -2.56 -4.75 5.79
CA HIS A 93 -2.39 -4.39 7.19
C HIS A 93 -3.26 -3.18 7.56
N SER A 94 -3.11 -2.07 6.83
CA SER A 94 -3.85 -0.83 7.08
C SER A 94 -4.12 -0.10 5.77
N ALA A 95 -5.18 0.72 5.76
CA ALA A 95 -5.43 1.65 4.67
C ALA A 95 -5.97 2.97 5.24
N TYR A 96 -5.59 4.06 4.61
CA TYR A 96 -5.95 5.41 5.00
C TYR A 96 -6.39 6.20 3.79
N PHE A 97 -7.33 7.10 4.00
CA PHE A 97 -7.88 8.00 2.99
C PHE A 97 -7.77 9.43 3.49
N ARG A 98 -7.37 10.37 2.63
CA ARG A 98 -7.39 11.80 3.00
C ARG A 98 -8.82 12.27 3.10
N ASP A 99 -9.11 12.96 4.19
CA ASP A 99 -10.39 13.64 4.35
C ASP A 99 -10.51 14.73 3.26
N HIS A 100 -11.54 14.60 2.43
CA HIS A 100 -11.80 15.55 1.35
C HIS A 100 -12.04 17.00 1.85
N ARG A 101 -12.43 17.17 3.11
CA ARG A 101 -12.80 18.47 3.71
C ARG A 101 -11.77 19.02 4.68
N ALA A 102 -10.82 18.17 5.12
CA ALA A 102 -9.85 18.53 6.16
C ALA A 102 -8.49 17.93 5.89
N ASP A 103 -7.43 18.60 6.31
CA ASP A 103 -6.05 18.15 6.16
C ASP A 103 -5.69 17.07 7.19
N ARG A 104 -6.30 15.88 7.04
CA ARG A 104 -6.05 14.71 7.90
C ARG A 104 -6.28 13.39 7.18
N TRP A 105 -5.77 12.32 7.74
CA TRP A 105 -6.03 10.97 7.29
C TRP A 105 -7.16 10.32 8.11
N ILE A 106 -8.00 9.54 7.43
CA ILE A 106 -9.07 8.72 8.02
C ILE A 106 -8.71 7.26 7.80
N ALA A 107 -8.67 6.48 8.88
CA ALA A 107 -8.45 5.04 8.78
C ALA A 107 -9.66 4.34 8.14
N ARG A 108 -9.41 3.27 7.41
CA ARG A 108 -10.43 2.50 6.67
C ARG A 108 -11.65 2.08 7.52
N GLU A 109 -11.45 1.89 8.81
CA GLU A 109 -12.51 1.47 9.75
C GLU A 109 -13.49 2.59 10.08
N ARG A 110 -13.10 3.85 9.79
CA ARG A 110 -13.90 5.05 10.09
C ARG A 110 -14.24 5.87 8.86
N VAL A 111 -13.86 5.42 7.67
CA VAL A 111 -14.09 6.16 6.44
C VAL A 111 -15.48 5.88 5.88
N ALA A 112 -16.07 6.92 5.33
CA ALA A 112 -17.20 6.89 4.42
C ALA A 112 -16.91 7.80 3.22
N PHE A 113 -17.76 7.79 2.21
CA PHE A 113 -17.52 8.51 0.97
C PHE A 113 -18.74 9.32 0.55
N VAL A 114 -18.50 10.54 0.11
CA VAL A 114 -19.52 11.41 -0.48
C VAL A 114 -19.29 11.57 -1.97
N PRO A 115 -20.36 11.81 -2.78
CA PRO A 115 -20.19 12.11 -4.19
C PRO A 115 -19.47 13.44 -4.39
N ILE A 116 -18.50 13.46 -5.30
CA ILE A 116 -17.73 14.62 -5.72
C ILE A 116 -17.82 14.74 -7.24
N GLU A 117 -18.04 15.96 -7.75
CA GLU A 117 -18.20 16.17 -9.19
C GLU A 117 -16.91 15.88 -9.98
N LYS A 118 -15.78 16.34 -9.44
CA LYS A 118 -14.45 16.16 -10.08
C LYS A 118 -13.48 15.55 -9.09
N THR A 119 -12.85 14.47 -9.50
CA THR A 119 -11.74 13.81 -8.78
C THR A 119 -10.62 13.49 -9.77
N PRO A 120 -9.37 13.30 -9.34
CA PRO A 120 -8.22 13.13 -10.24
C PRO A 120 -8.45 12.06 -11.32
N MET A 121 -9.04 10.93 -10.94
CA MET A 121 -9.29 9.80 -11.85
C MET A 121 -10.76 9.62 -12.24
N GLY A 122 -11.63 10.59 -11.88
CA GLY A 122 -13.03 10.57 -12.27
C GLY A 122 -13.90 9.54 -11.55
N PHE A 123 -13.44 8.96 -10.45
CA PHE A 123 -14.28 8.03 -9.66
C PHE A 123 -15.42 8.73 -8.93
N GLY A 124 -15.34 10.05 -8.76
CA GLY A 124 -16.42 10.87 -8.28
C GLY A 124 -16.77 10.65 -6.80
N ILE A 125 -15.80 10.31 -5.97
CA ILE A 125 -15.96 10.12 -4.53
C ILE A 125 -14.86 10.84 -3.74
N GLY A 126 -15.23 11.42 -2.60
CA GLY A 126 -14.29 12.00 -1.63
C GLY A 126 -14.49 11.36 -0.26
N ALA A 127 -13.39 11.07 0.43
CA ALA A 127 -13.42 10.45 1.75
C ALA A 127 -13.84 11.46 2.83
N VAL A 128 -14.65 11.00 3.77
CA VAL A 128 -15.15 11.73 4.94
C VAL A 128 -15.24 10.76 6.13
N ASP A 129 -15.44 11.27 7.35
CA ASP A 129 -15.72 10.40 8.50
C ASP A 129 -17.04 9.64 8.33
N ALA A 130 -17.07 8.41 8.85
CA ALA A 130 -18.30 7.64 9.02
C ALA A 130 -19.31 8.44 9.85
N GLY A 131 -20.59 8.35 9.48
CA GLY A 131 -21.66 9.13 10.11
C GLY A 131 -21.90 10.49 9.44
N THR A 132 -21.10 10.90 8.45
CA THR A 132 -21.38 12.10 7.64
C THR A 132 -22.72 11.92 6.89
N PRO A 133 -23.67 12.85 7.01
CA PRO A 133 -24.95 12.75 6.29
C PRO A 133 -24.77 12.61 4.78
N GLY A 134 -25.45 11.66 4.18
CA GLY A 134 -25.37 11.37 2.74
C GLY A 134 -24.13 10.59 2.28
N ALA A 135 -23.23 10.21 3.20
CA ALA A 135 -22.09 9.39 2.88
C ALA A 135 -22.46 7.90 2.79
N ILE A 136 -21.80 7.19 1.89
CA ILE A 136 -21.89 5.73 1.73
C ILE A 136 -20.68 5.05 2.36
N GLY A 137 -20.84 3.82 2.84
CA GLY A 137 -19.77 3.05 3.45
C GLY A 137 -18.73 2.57 2.43
N LEU A 138 -17.59 2.10 2.95
CA LEU A 138 -16.43 1.68 2.16
C LEU A 138 -16.79 0.60 1.11
N ASP A 139 -17.51 -0.44 1.51
CA ASP A 139 -17.84 -1.55 0.60
C ASP A 139 -18.77 -1.11 -0.55
N GLU A 140 -19.71 -0.23 -0.27
CA GLU A 140 -20.59 0.34 -1.28
C GLU A 140 -19.83 1.25 -2.24
N ALA A 141 -18.96 2.11 -1.72
CA ALA A 141 -18.08 2.98 -2.52
C ALA A 141 -17.18 2.15 -3.44
N ARG A 142 -16.53 1.13 -2.89
CA ARG A 142 -15.71 0.18 -3.65
C ARG A 142 -16.49 -0.47 -4.79
N ARG A 143 -17.65 -1.02 -4.50
CA ARG A 143 -18.50 -1.66 -5.51
C ARG A 143 -18.84 -0.69 -6.65
N LYS A 144 -19.29 0.52 -6.33
CA LYS A 144 -19.61 1.55 -7.33
C LYS A 144 -18.43 1.93 -8.21
N CYS A 145 -17.22 2.04 -7.64
CA CYS A 145 -16.01 2.32 -8.43
C CYS A 145 -15.67 1.19 -9.40
N LEU A 146 -15.75 -0.06 -8.95
CA LEU A 146 -15.46 -1.23 -9.78
C LEU A 146 -16.49 -1.41 -10.92
N GLU A 147 -17.77 -1.16 -10.67
CA GLU A 147 -18.83 -1.19 -11.67
C GLU A 147 -18.60 -0.14 -12.78
N ARG A 148 -18.18 1.08 -12.43
CA ARG A 148 -17.86 2.13 -13.39
C ARG A 148 -16.73 1.73 -14.35
N THR A 149 -15.71 1.11 -13.81
CA THR A 149 -14.54 0.69 -14.63
C THR A 149 -14.91 -0.44 -15.58
N SER A 150 -15.72 -1.39 -15.15
CA SER A 150 -16.22 -2.49 -16.00
C SER A 150 -17.09 -1.99 -17.16
N GLY A 151 -17.82 -0.89 -16.95
CA GLY A 151 -18.71 -0.30 -17.98
C GLY A 151 -17.98 0.52 -19.06
N HIS A 152 -16.73 0.93 -18.84
CA HIS A 152 -15.94 1.74 -19.79
C HIS A 152 -14.97 0.90 -20.63
N GLY A 153 -14.77 -0.37 -20.34
CA GLY A 153 -13.90 -1.29 -21.07
C GLY A 153 -14.51 -1.91 -22.34
N GLY A 154 -15.71 -1.51 -22.74
CA GLY A 154 -16.49 -2.09 -23.83
C GLY A 154 -16.72 -1.15 -25.03
N LYS A 155 -15.64 -0.48 -25.53
CA LYS A 155 -15.68 0.17 -26.85
C LYS A 155 -14.37 -0.01 -27.59
#